data_feb071a009222c2ebee16ddf7eb19a0b
#
_entry.id   feb071a009222c2ebee16ddf7eb19a0b
#
_cell.length_a   1.000
_cell.length_b   1.000
_cell.length_c   1.000
_cell.angle_alpha   90.00
_cell.angle_beta   90.00
_cell.angle_gamma   90.00
#
_symmetry.space_group_name_H-M   'P 1'
#
loop_
_entity.id
_entity.type
_entity.pdbx_description
1 polymer ?
#
loop_
_entity_poly.entity_id
_entity_poly.type
_entity_poly.pdbx_seq_one_letter_code
_entity_poly.pdbx_strand_id
1 'polypeptide(L)'
;MLNINCDLGEGLNNEHTIMPLIDSCNIACGGHAGDDSSMIECVEISIKNNIKIGAHPSYPDKINFGRKKVNISPSKLSYSIISQIESLEMIADSYSIRLNHIKAHGALYNQMITDSDLSIFYLDSIEDYSCLLYTSDAADDIPG
;
A
#
# COMPACT_ATOMS: atom_id res chain seq x y z
N MET A 1 -1.16 21.87 10.48
CA MET A 1 -0.72 20.65 11.18
C MET A 1 -0.18 19.66 10.16
N LEU A 2 0.98 19.13 10.44
CA LEU A 2 1.58 18.13 9.55
C LEU A 2 0.89 16.79 9.72
N ASN A 3 0.61 16.14 8.61
CA ASN A 3 0.14 14.76 8.60
C ASN A 3 1.27 13.92 8.02
N ILE A 4 1.88 13.11 8.85
CA ILE A 4 3.04 12.31 8.46
C ILE A 4 2.60 10.91 8.10
N ASN A 5 2.96 10.49 6.90
CA ASN A 5 2.64 9.17 6.35
C ASN A 5 3.94 8.44 6.04
N CYS A 6 3.99 7.15 6.34
CA CYS A 6 5.21 6.36 6.14
C CYS A 6 4.90 4.98 5.61
N ASP A 7 5.79 4.45 4.77
CA ASP A 7 5.71 3.10 4.26
C ASP A 7 6.34 2.15 5.26
N LEU A 8 5.62 1.11 5.66
CA LEU A 8 6.04 0.16 6.68
C LEU A 8 5.75 -1.29 6.26
N GLY A 9 6.22 -2.23 7.07
CA GLY A 9 6.05 -3.64 6.76
C GLY A 9 6.96 -4.12 5.63
N GLU A 10 8.06 -3.40 5.40
CA GLU A 10 8.96 -3.67 4.29
C GLU A 10 10.27 -4.33 4.69
N GLY A 11 10.31 -4.90 5.88
CA GLY A 11 11.47 -5.69 6.32
C GLY A 11 12.55 -4.93 7.07
N LEU A 12 12.31 -3.67 7.41
CA LEU A 12 13.29 -2.85 8.12
C LEU A 12 13.22 -2.99 9.63
N ASN A 13 12.18 -3.66 10.14
CA ASN A 13 11.96 -3.89 11.57
C ASN A 13 11.97 -2.61 12.42
N ASN A 14 11.43 -1.53 11.85
CA ASN A 14 11.43 -0.23 12.49
C ASN A 14 10.02 0.25 12.86
N GLU A 15 9.01 -0.62 12.77
CA GLU A 15 7.61 -0.25 13.00
C GLU A 15 7.38 0.29 14.39
N HIS A 16 7.94 -0.35 15.41
CA HIS A 16 7.78 0.09 16.79
C HIS A 16 8.37 1.47 17.05
N THR A 17 9.43 1.82 16.31
CA THR A 17 10.10 3.11 16.47
C THR A 17 9.38 4.22 15.71
N ILE A 18 8.86 3.91 14.53
CA ILE A 18 8.28 4.90 13.63
C ILE A 18 6.81 5.20 13.94
N MET A 19 6.02 4.17 14.22
CA MET A 19 4.58 4.34 14.38
C MET A 19 4.17 5.38 15.42
N PRO A 20 4.86 5.52 16.54
CA PRO A 20 4.48 6.58 17.50
C PRO A 20 4.67 8.01 16.97
N LEU A 21 5.38 8.16 15.85
CA LEU A 21 5.76 9.48 15.32
C LEU A 21 4.95 9.92 14.10
N ILE A 22 4.04 9.07 13.61
CA ILE A 22 3.32 9.32 12.36
C ILE A 22 1.81 9.30 12.58
N ASP A 23 1.08 9.75 11.57
CA ASP A 23 -0.39 9.81 11.61
C ASP A 23 -1.05 8.68 10.84
N SER A 24 -0.38 8.19 9.80
CA SER A 24 -0.86 7.07 8.99
C SER A 24 0.31 6.32 8.39
N CYS A 25 0.06 5.08 8.00
CA CYS A 25 1.09 4.28 7.34
C CYS A 25 0.52 3.53 6.15
N ASN A 26 1.41 3.14 5.25
CA ASN A 26 1.08 2.31 4.10
C ASN A 26 1.77 0.96 4.33
N ILE A 27 0.98 -0.08 4.45
CA ILE A 27 1.50 -1.41 4.82
C ILE A 27 1.72 -2.24 3.56
N ALA A 28 2.95 -2.71 3.38
CA ALA A 28 3.29 -3.62 2.30
C ALA A 28 2.45 -4.90 2.44
N CYS A 29 1.85 -5.34 1.36
CA CYS A 29 0.86 -6.41 1.39
C CYS A 29 1.21 -7.59 0.48
N GLY A 30 2.49 -7.84 0.30
CA GLY A 30 3.00 -9.06 -0.31
C GLY A 30 3.48 -8.95 -1.75
N GLY A 31 3.29 -7.81 -2.39
CA GLY A 31 3.77 -7.62 -3.76
C GLY A 31 5.28 -7.42 -3.82
N HIS A 32 5.75 -6.35 -3.21
CA HIS A 32 7.18 -6.03 -3.18
C HIS A 32 7.84 -6.46 -1.88
N ALA A 33 7.08 -6.59 -0.82
CA ALA A 33 7.54 -6.97 0.50
C ALA A 33 6.34 -7.37 1.35
N GLY A 34 6.61 -7.97 2.48
CA GLY A 34 5.58 -8.30 3.45
C GLY A 34 4.98 -9.68 3.26
N ASP A 35 4.39 -10.15 4.34
CA ASP A 35 3.66 -11.41 4.40
C ASP A 35 2.58 -11.27 5.48
N ASP A 36 1.83 -12.34 5.73
CA ASP A 36 0.76 -12.29 6.73
C ASP A 36 1.30 -11.86 8.09
N SER A 37 2.44 -12.37 8.47
CA SER A 37 3.05 -12.07 9.77
C SER A 37 3.41 -10.58 9.91
N SER A 38 4.04 -10.00 8.90
CA SER A 38 4.41 -8.59 8.93
C SER A 38 3.18 -7.68 8.88
N MET A 39 2.15 -8.07 8.13
CA MET A 39 0.91 -7.31 8.09
C MET A 39 0.19 -7.33 9.45
N ILE A 40 0.12 -8.49 10.09
CA ILE A 40 -0.48 -8.61 11.41
C ILE A 40 0.26 -7.73 12.40
N GLU A 41 1.58 -7.79 12.41
CA GLU A 41 2.39 -6.96 13.29
C GLU A 41 2.13 -5.48 13.08
N CYS A 42 2.11 -5.02 11.83
CA CYS A 42 1.84 -3.63 11.52
C CYS A 42 0.44 -3.19 11.98
N VAL A 43 -0.56 -4.04 11.79
CA VAL A 43 -1.92 -3.74 12.22
C VAL A 43 -1.97 -3.62 13.75
N GLU A 44 -1.36 -4.54 14.45
CA GLU A 44 -1.34 -4.52 15.93
C GLU A 44 -0.63 -3.27 16.48
N ILE A 45 0.50 -2.91 15.90
CA ILE A 45 1.23 -1.71 16.33
C ILE A 45 0.42 -0.44 16.01
N SER A 46 -0.25 -0.43 14.86
CA SER A 46 -1.07 0.72 14.48
C SER A 46 -2.23 0.95 15.46
N ILE A 47 -2.87 -0.12 15.89
CA ILE A 47 -3.95 -0.04 16.88
C ILE A 47 -3.41 0.54 18.19
N LYS A 48 -2.28 0.04 18.63
CA LYS A 48 -1.66 0.49 19.88
C LYS A 48 -1.32 1.98 19.85
N ASN A 49 -0.97 2.50 18.68
CA ASN A 49 -0.58 3.90 18.52
C ASN A 49 -1.66 4.77 17.89
N ASN A 50 -2.85 4.22 17.67
CA ASN A 50 -3.98 4.92 17.05
C ASN A 50 -3.62 5.53 15.69
N ILE A 51 -2.94 4.76 14.85
CA ILE A 51 -2.48 5.17 13.52
C ILE A 51 -3.44 4.62 12.47
N LYS A 52 -3.75 5.45 11.47
CA LYS A 52 -4.55 5.01 10.33
C LYS A 52 -3.69 4.16 9.41
N ILE A 53 -4.28 3.11 8.86
CA ILE A 53 -3.56 2.20 7.97
C ILE A 53 -4.12 2.23 6.56
N GLY A 54 -3.23 2.04 5.59
CA GLY A 54 -3.58 1.89 4.20
C GLY A 54 -2.81 0.75 3.56
N ALA A 55 -3.30 0.25 2.44
CA ALA A 55 -2.63 -0.78 1.67
C ALA A 55 -1.61 -0.16 0.72
N HIS A 56 -0.49 -0.85 0.54
CA HIS A 56 0.61 -0.38 -0.29
C HIS A 56 0.93 -1.40 -1.38
N PRO A 57 0.01 -1.58 -2.36
CA PRO A 57 0.19 -2.58 -3.41
C PRO A 57 1.26 -2.18 -4.42
N SER A 58 1.82 -3.17 -5.08
CA SER A 58 2.93 -2.98 -6.01
C SER A 58 2.89 -4.01 -7.13
N TYR A 59 3.78 -3.87 -8.10
CA TYR A 59 4.07 -5.00 -8.97
C TYR A 59 4.51 -6.19 -8.12
N PRO A 60 4.07 -7.42 -8.49
CA PRO A 60 4.44 -8.61 -7.72
C PRO A 60 5.90 -9.01 -8.01
N ASP A 61 6.83 -8.37 -7.36
CA ASP A 61 8.25 -8.58 -7.56
C ASP A 61 9.04 -8.27 -6.29
N LYS A 62 9.22 -9.28 -5.46
CA LYS A 62 9.97 -9.12 -4.22
C LYS A 62 11.48 -8.99 -4.44
N ILE A 63 11.98 -9.58 -5.50
CA ILE A 63 13.42 -9.57 -5.81
C ILE A 63 13.90 -8.15 -6.03
N ASN A 64 13.12 -7.35 -6.76
CA ASN A 64 13.46 -5.96 -7.06
C ASN A 64 12.70 -4.97 -6.18
N PHE A 65 12.08 -5.46 -5.12
CA PHE A 65 11.33 -4.63 -4.18
C PHE A 65 10.26 -3.78 -4.88
N GLY A 66 9.67 -4.30 -5.95
CA GLY A 66 8.66 -3.57 -6.72
C GLY A 66 9.18 -2.32 -7.42
N ARG A 67 10.49 -2.15 -7.56
CA ARG A 67 11.10 -0.94 -8.13
C ARG A 67 11.37 -1.02 -9.61
N LYS A 68 11.09 -2.16 -10.23
CA LYS A 68 11.24 -2.35 -11.67
C LYS A 68 9.90 -2.66 -12.31
N LYS A 69 9.72 -2.16 -13.54
CA LYS A 69 8.56 -2.51 -14.34
C LYS A 69 8.55 -4.01 -14.58
N VAL A 70 7.41 -4.62 -14.35
CA VAL A 70 7.22 -6.05 -14.60
C VAL A 70 6.40 -6.22 -15.88
N ASN A 71 6.85 -7.11 -16.75
CA ASN A 71 6.10 -7.45 -17.94
C ASN A 71 5.00 -8.45 -17.56
N ILE A 72 3.83 -7.93 -17.26
CA ILE A 72 2.71 -8.71 -16.75
C ILE A 72 1.44 -8.27 -17.48
N SER A 73 0.57 -9.23 -17.78
CA SER A 73 -0.70 -8.91 -18.45
C SER A 73 -1.60 -8.07 -17.55
N PRO A 74 -2.46 -7.22 -18.13
CA PRO A 74 -3.39 -6.42 -17.31
C PRO A 74 -4.24 -7.24 -16.36
N SER A 75 -4.77 -8.37 -16.81
CA SER A 75 -5.62 -9.20 -15.94
C SER A 75 -4.86 -9.79 -14.75
N LYS A 76 -3.60 -10.20 -14.98
CA LYS A 76 -2.78 -10.72 -13.89
C LYS A 76 -2.35 -9.63 -12.92
N LEU A 77 -2.07 -8.44 -13.45
CA LEU A 77 -1.73 -7.30 -12.61
C LEU A 77 -2.92 -6.90 -11.73
N SER A 78 -4.11 -6.80 -12.31
CA SER A 78 -5.33 -6.50 -11.57
C SER A 78 -5.58 -7.52 -10.46
N TYR A 79 -5.47 -8.80 -10.80
CA TYR A 79 -5.63 -9.88 -9.83
C TYR A 79 -4.62 -9.73 -8.68
N SER A 80 -3.38 -9.46 -8.98
CA SER A 80 -2.34 -9.30 -7.98
C SER A 80 -2.61 -8.11 -7.06
N ILE A 81 -2.96 -6.97 -7.63
CA ILE A 81 -3.24 -5.76 -6.85
C ILE A 81 -4.42 -6.00 -5.91
N ILE A 82 -5.51 -6.56 -6.42
CA ILE A 82 -6.69 -6.85 -5.62
C ILE A 82 -6.36 -7.85 -4.51
N SER A 83 -5.62 -8.91 -4.83
CA SER A 83 -5.23 -9.92 -3.84
C SER A 83 -4.38 -9.32 -2.73
N GLN A 84 -3.48 -8.40 -3.06
CA GLN A 84 -2.66 -7.72 -2.08
C GLN A 84 -3.52 -6.90 -1.13
N ILE A 85 -4.42 -6.11 -1.66
CA ILE A 85 -5.31 -5.27 -0.86
C ILE A 85 -6.22 -6.14 0.03
N GLU A 86 -6.81 -7.18 -0.54
CA GLU A 86 -7.71 -8.07 0.20
C GLU A 86 -6.98 -8.79 1.33
N SER A 87 -5.73 -9.18 1.13
CA SER A 87 -4.95 -9.83 2.18
C SER A 87 -4.82 -8.94 3.42
N LEU A 88 -4.54 -7.67 3.22
CA LEU A 88 -4.46 -6.72 4.33
C LEU A 88 -5.84 -6.41 4.89
N GLU A 89 -6.83 -6.25 4.03
CA GLU A 89 -8.19 -5.95 4.46
C GLU A 89 -8.76 -7.05 5.37
N MET A 90 -8.52 -8.31 5.02
CA MET A 90 -8.97 -9.44 5.85
C MET A 90 -8.34 -9.39 7.24
N ILE A 91 -7.07 -9.05 7.32
CA ILE A 91 -6.38 -8.91 8.61
C ILE A 91 -6.97 -7.74 9.39
N ALA A 92 -7.13 -6.59 8.76
CA ALA A 92 -7.72 -5.42 9.40
C ALA A 92 -9.13 -5.71 9.93
N ASP A 93 -9.95 -6.38 9.12
CA ASP A 93 -11.30 -6.76 9.52
C ASP A 93 -11.31 -7.66 10.75
N SER A 94 -10.34 -8.56 10.88
CA SER A 94 -10.25 -9.44 12.05
C SER A 94 -9.97 -8.65 13.34
N TYR A 95 -9.43 -7.45 13.22
CA TYR A 95 -9.21 -6.53 14.35
C TYR A 95 -10.29 -5.45 14.42
N SER A 96 -11.34 -5.54 13.63
CA SER A 96 -12.45 -4.57 13.60
C SER A 96 -11.99 -3.17 13.20
N ILE A 97 -10.98 -3.06 12.34
CA ILE A 97 -10.55 -1.78 11.79
C ILE A 97 -10.66 -1.84 10.27
N ARG A 98 -10.71 -0.65 9.66
CA ARG A 98 -10.86 -0.51 8.22
C ARG A 98 -9.64 0.15 7.62
N LEU A 99 -9.35 -0.19 6.38
CA LEU A 99 -8.32 0.52 5.62
C LEU A 99 -8.78 1.95 5.39
N ASN A 100 -7.87 2.89 5.61
CA ASN A 100 -8.14 4.30 5.42
C ASN A 100 -7.86 4.75 3.99
N HIS A 101 -6.90 4.11 3.32
CA HIS A 101 -6.45 4.53 1.99
C HIS A 101 -5.70 3.42 1.28
N ILE A 102 -5.41 3.63 0.00
CA ILE A 102 -4.61 2.74 -0.83
C ILE A 102 -3.59 3.60 -1.57
N LYS A 103 -2.32 3.24 -1.48
CA LYS A 103 -1.23 3.97 -2.12
C LYS A 103 -0.31 3.01 -2.85
N ALA A 104 -0.19 3.14 -4.17
CA ALA A 104 0.69 2.30 -4.96
C ALA A 104 2.16 2.54 -4.63
N HIS A 105 2.96 1.47 -4.76
CA HIS A 105 4.38 1.52 -4.43
C HIS A 105 5.27 1.46 -5.67
N GLY A 106 6.39 2.18 -5.62
CA GLY A 106 7.53 1.96 -6.49
C GLY A 106 7.27 2.16 -7.97
N ALA A 107 7.70 1.19 -8.77
CA ALA A 107 7.60 1.28 -10.22
C ALA A 107 6.16 1.38 -10.71
N LEU A 108 5.21 0.74 -10.02
CA LEU A 108 3.80 0.85 -10.36
C LEU A 108 3.34 2.32 -10.25
N TYR A 109 3.63 2.96 -9.14
CA TYR A 109 3.29 4.36 -8.94
C TYR A 109 4.00 5.25 -9.96
N ASN A 110 5.30 5.07 -10.13
CA ASN A 110 6.09 5.90 -11.03
C ASN A 110 5.63 5.81 -12.48
N GLN A 111 5.22 4.62 -12.92
CA GLN A 111 4.71 4.45 -14.27
C GLN A 111 3.35 5.10 -14.47
N MET A 112 2.50 5.09 -13.45
CA MET A 112 1.20 5.73 -13.56
C MET A 112 1.30 7.24 -13.78
N ILE A 113 2.39 7.85 -13.36
CA ILE A 113 2.60 9.29 -13.58
C ILE A 113 2.73 9.61 -15.06
N THR A 114 3.33 8.71 -15.83
CA THR A 114 3.61 8.94 -17.26
C THR A 114 2.75 8.11 -18.19
N ASP A 115 1.97 7.17 -17.68
CA ASP A 115 1.15 6.26 -18.46
C ASP A 115 -0.30 6.36 -18.01
N SER A 116 -1.09 7.15 -18.72
CA SER A 116 -2.49 7.40 -18.36
C SER A 116 -3.34 6.13 -18.50
N ASP A 117 -3.02 5.25 -19.44
CA ASP A 117 -3.77 4.00 -19.58
C ASP A 117 -3.56 3.10 -18.37
N LEU A 118 -2.34 3.04 -17.87
CA LEU A 118 -2.04 2.29 -16.65
C LEU A 118 -2.75 2.90 -15.44
N SER A 119 -2.78 4.23 -15.34
CA SER A 119 -3.49 4.91 -14.24
C SER A 119 -4.97 4.58 -14.26
N ILE A 120 -5.59 4.65 -15.42
CA ILE A 120 -7.02 4.34 -15.57
C ILE A 120 -7.26 2.88 -15.20
N PHE A 121 -6.43 1.99 -15.70
CA PHE A 121 -6.52 0.57 -15.41
C PHE A 121 -6.40 0.28 -13.91
N TYR A 122 -5.44 0.92 -13.25
CA TYR A 122 -5.24 0.77 -11.81
C TYR A 122 -6.48 1.24 -11.04
N LEU A 123 -7.00 2.42 -11.39
CA LEU A 123 -8.19 2.96 -10.74
C LEU A 123 -9.41 2.06 -10.94
N ASP A 124 -9.59 1.53 -12.15
CA ASP A 124 -10.66 0.59 -12.43
C ASP A 124 -10.52 -0.68 -11.60
N SER A 125 -9.30 -1.16 -11.42
CA SER A 125 -9.03 -2.39 -10.66
C SER A 125 -9.41 -2.22 -9.18
N ILE A 126 -9.26 -1.02 -8.63
CA ILE A 126 -9.57 -0.78 -7.21
C ILE A 126 -10.87 0.00 -7.02
N GLU A 127 -11.73 0.03 -8.03
CA GLU A 127 -12.97 0.78 -8.00
C GLU A 127 -13.85 0.43 -6.81
N ASP A 128 -13.89 -0.84 -6.43
CA ASP A 128 -14.69 -1.29 -5.28
C ASP A 128 -14.18 -0.72 -3.95
N TYR A 129 -12.98 -0.15 -3.95
CA TYR A 129 -12.39 0.50 -2.79
C TYR A 129 -12.39 2.02 -2.95
N SER A 130 -13.24 2.57 -3.80
CA SER A 130 -13.20 4.00 -4.13
C SER A 130 -13.35 4.93 -2.93
N CYS A 131 -14.08 4.49 -1.91
CA CYS A 131 -14.24 5.28 -0.68
C CYS A 131 -12.95 5.33 0.15
N LEU A 132 -11.98 4.47 -0.15
CA LEU A 132 -10.70 4.41 0.52
C LEU A 132 -9.58 4.97 -0.34
N LEU A 133 -9.90 5.37 -1.59
CA LEU A 133 -8.89 5.80 -2.52
C LEU A 133 -8.22 7.06 -2.04
N TYR A 134 -6.94 6.93 -1.81
CA TYR A 134 -6.12 8.04 -1.43
C TYR A 134 -5.58 8.60 -2.71
N THR A 135 -6.11 9.73 -3.10
CA THR A 135 -5.63 10.34 -4.30
C THR A 135 -4.19 10.69 -4.10
N SER A 136 -3.40 10.08 -4.85
CA SER A 136 -2.08 10.34 -5.06
C SER A 136 -1.57 11.20 -4.08
N ASP A 137 -1.78 10.80 -3.10
CA ASP A 137 -1.09 11.25 -2.39
C ASP A 137 -0.45 12.50 -2.74
N ALA A 138 -1.06 13.54 -2.38
CA ALA A 138 -0.56 14.85 -2.68
C ALA A 138 0.90 14.99 -2.29
N ALA A 139 1.34 14.26 -1.33
CA ALA A 139 2.72 14.29 -0.93
C ALA A 139 3.63 13.69 -1.98
N ASP A 140 3.14 12.71 -2.68
CA ASP A 140 3.90 12.08 -3.75
C ASP A 140 3.83 12.88 -5.01
N ASP A 141 2.82 13.71 -5.15
CA ASP A 141 2.70 14.58 -6.28
C ASP A 141 3.65 15.73 -6.19
N ILE A 142 4.18 15.98 -5.05
CA ILE A 142 5.20 16.96 -4.92
C ILE A 142 6.43 16.37 -5.54
N PRO A 143 6.86 16.93 -6.64
CA PRO A 143 8.05 16.44 -7.28
C PRO A 143 9.15 16.59 -6.27
N GLY A 144 9.46 15.49 -5.81
CA GLY A 144 10.62 15.48 -4.92
C GLY A 144 11.79 15.73 -5.78
#